data_9b625ee75ae0c32fc06fc57ced5f2374
#
_entry.id   9b625ee75ae0c32fc06fc57ced5f2374
#
_cell.length_a   1.000
_cell.length_b   1.000
_cell.length_c   1.000
_cell.angle_alpha   90.00
_cell.angle_beta   90.00
_cell.angle_gamma   90.00
#
_symmetry.space_group_name_H-M   'P 1'
#
loop_
_entity.id
_entity.type
_entity.pdbx_description
1 polymer ?
#
loop_
_entity_poly.entity_id
_entity_poly.type
_entity_poly.pdbx_seq_one_letter_code
_entity_poly.pdbx_strand_id
1 'polypeptide(L)'
;MTTNSNTQRLYWVDLLRLVAMLMVIAAHCVDIYNATPQDDPMNSFWGVFIGSLMRPSVPLFAMMTGLLLLPIRESAAEFYKRRIPRVLIPMVLWSAVYYLIPWLTGVAGLDKSVITTLFPFEFSPSQEAGDALKNIGLIPFTFNGYTTHMWYLYMLIGLYLLMPFFSAWVEKRDSTMTNTYLLLWLCSLTLPYLKQLIAPNLFGECAWNEFGTFYYFAGFAGYLLLGHILARRHHMPLRRIIAMGVMLYISGYIITYTGYASMAVQYSYEEAPELLELFWQFCSPNVVLMALGIFLVAQRINITSPRLQSLLAATTRCSFGTYLMHYIFIGPVILLLTPLGMPTPLCVMASVIIVFGICWSLTALIYKALPRAARYIVG
;
A
#
# COMPACT_ATOMS: atom_id res chain seq x y z
N MET A 1 10.86 -28.20 27.97
CA MET A 1 10.30 -28.88 26.78
C MET A 1 10.25 -27.88 25.64
N THR A 2 11.23 -27.95 24.76
CA THR A 2 11.36 -27.08 23.59
C THR A 2 10.43 -27.60 22.50
N THR A 3 9.24 -27.04 22.41
CA THR A 3 8.36 -27.26 21.26
C THR A 3 8.89 -26.47 20.08
N ASN A 4 9.72 -27.09 19.25
CA ASN A 4 10.01 -26.67 17.89
C ASN A 4 8.70 -26.71 17.08
N SER A 5 7.89 -25.66 17.14
CA SER A 5 6.84 -25.48 16.16
C SER A 5 7.49 -25.05 14.86
N ASN A 6 7.79 -26.02 14.01
CA ASN A 6 8.15 -25.83 12.61
C ASN A 6 6.94 -25.19 11.92
N THR A 7 6.77 -23.87 12.06
CA THR A 7 5.74 -23.11 11.32
C THR A 7 6.13 -23.15 9.86
N GLN A 8 5.50 -24.06 9.13
CA GLN A 8 5.71 -24.23 7.70
C GLN A 8 5.48 -22.87 7.00
N ARG A 9 6.46 -22.42 6.23
CA ARG A 9 6.39 -21.14 5.49
C ARG A 9 5.24 -21.17 4.49
N LEU A 10 4.41 -20.12 4.51
CA LEU A 10 3.26 -19.97 3.63
C LEU A 10 3.68 -19.31 2.31
N TYR A 11 4.13 -20.07 1.34
CA TYR A 11 4.65 -19.54 0.06
C TYR A 11 3.60 -18.78 -0.76
N TRP A 12 2.31 -19.09 -0.60
CA TRP A 12 1.24 -18.30 -1.22
C TRP A 12 1.19 -16.85 -0.66
N VAL A 13 1.55 -16.65 0.62
CA VAL A 13 1.67 -15.32 1.21
C VAL A 13 2.88 -14.58 0.63
N ASP A 14 3.98 -15.29 0.39
CA ASP A 14 5.16 -14.70 -0.27
C ASP A 14 4.82 -14.28 -1.72
N LEU A 15 4.06 -15.10 -2.45
CA LEU A 15 3.55 -14.75 -3.78
C LEU A 15 2.60 -13.55 -3.72
N LEU A 16 1.66 -13.53 -2.78
CA LEU A 16 0.73 -12.41 -2.60
C LEU A 16 1.46 -11.11 -2.28
N ARG A 17 2.53 -11.19 -1.47
CA ARG A 17 3.39 -10.03 -1.16
C ARG A 17 4.11 -9.51 -2.39
N LEU A 18 4.64 -10.40 -3.24
CA LEU A 18 5.25 -10.01 -4.51
C LEU A 18 4.21 -9.31 -5.41
N VAL A 19 3.03 -9.90 -5.58
CA VAL A 19 1.94 -9.30 -6.39
C VAL A 19 1.56 -7.93 -5.85
N ALA A 20 1.30 -7.81 -4.54
CA ALA A 20 0.94 -6.54 -3.92
C ALA A 20 2.06 -5.48 -4.07
N MET A 21 3.33 -5.86 -4.01
CA MET A 21 4.46 -4.96 -4.23
C MET A 21 4.52 -4.47 -5.68
N LEU A 22 4.34 -5.36 -6.66
CA LEU A 22 4.30 -4.98 -8.07
C LEU A 22 3.11 -4.05 -8.35
N MET A 23 1.95 -4.29 -7.70
CA MET A 23 0.79 -3.41 -7.78
C MET A 23 1.07 -2.02 -7.18
N VAL A 24 1.81 -1.91 -6.07
CA VAL A 24 2.21 -0.61 -5.49
C VAL A 24 3.10 0.17 -6.48
N ILE A 25 4.12 -0.49 -7.03
CA ILE A 25 5.00 0.15 -8.02
C ILE A 25 4.19 0.58 -9.26
N ALA A 26 3.28 -0.29 -9.75
CA ALA A 26 2.43 0.02 -10.89
C ALA A 26 1.50 1.21 -10.61
N ALA A 27 0.91 1.30 -9.41
CA ALA A 27 0.09 2.43 -9.01
C ALA A 27 0.87 3.75 -9.15
N HIS A 28 2.09 3.81 -8.61
CA HIS A 28 2.91 5.01 -8.73
C HIS A 28 3.46 5.26 -10.15
N CYS A 29 3.65 4.22 -10.97
CA CYS A 29 4.01 4.40 -12.38
C CYS A 29 2.87 5.01 -13.20
N VAL A 30 1.60 4.76 -12.86
CA VAL A 30 0.45 5.29 -13.58
C VAL A 30 0.01 6.67 -13.09
N ASP A 31 0.40 7.08 -11.89
CA ASP A 31 0.02 8.38 -11.33
C ASP A 31 0.41 9.55 -12.24
N ILE A 32 1.53 9.44 -12.96
CA ILE A 32 1.98 10.45 -13.95
C ILE A 32 0.99 10.62 -15.10
N TYR A 33 0.23 9.58 -15.47
CA TYR A 33 -0.72 9.58 -16.58
C TYR A 33 -2.14 9.98 -16.17
N ASN A 34 -2.40 10.13 -14.87
CA ASN A 34 -3.72 10.51 -14.36
C ASN A 34 -3.99 12.02 -14.39
N ALA A 35 -2.96 12.82 -14.65
CA ALA A 35 -2.95 14.23 -14.29
C ALA A 35 -3.94 15.11 -15.08
N THR A 36 -4.26 14.80 -16.35
CA THR A 36 -5.11 15.69 -17.16
C THR A 36 -5.86 14.94 -18.26
N PRO A 37 -7.15 14.56 -18.02
CA PRO A 37 -7.98 13.93 -19.04
C PRO A 37 -8.16 14.78 -20.31
N GLN A 38 -8.04 16.09 -20.19
CA GLN A 38 -8.27 17.04 -21.28
C GLN A 38 -7.06 17.18 -22.22
N ASP A 39 -5.83 17.04 -21.68
CA ASP A 39 -4.61 17.23 -22.45
C ASP A 39 -4.16 15.96 -23.18
N ASP A 40 -4.39 14.77 -22.60
CA ASP A 40 -4.09 13.48 -23.21
C ASP A 40 -5.12 12.40 -22.82
N PRO A 41 -6.26 12.33 -23.52
CA PRO A 41 -7.34 11.41 -23.19
C PRO A 41 -6.93 9.93 -23.20
N MET A 42 -5.99 9.54 -24.06
CA MET A 42 -5.56 8.13 -24.16
C MET A 42 -4.67 7.74 -22.98
N ASN A 43 -3.72 8.58 -22.60
CA ASN A 43 -2.88 8.34 -21.44
C ASN A 43 -3.68 8.39 -20.13
N SER A 44 -4.60 9.35 -20.03
CA SER A 44 -5.53 9.41 -18.90
C SER A 44 -6.40 8.15 -18.79
N PHE A 45 -6.96 7.66 -19.91
CA PHE A 45 -7.70 6.39 -19.94
C PHE A 45 -6.88 5.24 -19.36
N TRP A 46 -5.63 5.06 -19.82
CA TRP A 46 -4.76 4.00 -19.31
C TRP A 46 -4.35 4.22 -17.86
N GLY A 47 -4.13 5.46 -17.44
CA GLY A 47 -3.87 5.83 -16.05
C GLY A 47 -5.00 5.36 -15.13
N VAL A 48 -6.23 5.76 -15.44
CA VAL A 48 -7.43 5.38 -14.66
C VAL A 48 -7.67 3.86 -14.71
N PHE A 49 -7.53 3.25 -15.90
CA PHE A 49 -7.75 1.82 -16.10
C PHE A 49 -6.79 0.98 -15.25
N ILE A 50 -5.48 1.22 -15.37
CA ILE A 50 -4.44 0.47 -14.65
C ILE A 50 -4.44 0.87 -13.16
N GLY A 51 -4.55 2.15 -12.83
CA GLY A 51 -4.59 2.65 -11.46
C GLY A 51 -5.72 2.01 -10.65
N SER A 52 -6.91 1.88 -11.25
CA SER A 52 -8.04 1.20 -10.62
C SER A 52 -7.76 -0.28 -10.34
N LEU A 53 -7.04 -0.99 -11.23
CA LEU A 53 -6.64 -2.39 -11.00
C LEU A 53 -5.71 -2.54 -9.79
N MET A 54 -4.90 -1.51 -9.47
CA MET A 54 -3.85 -1.58 -8.46
C MET A 54 -4.34 -1.24 -7.05
N ARG A 55 -5.57 -0.71 -6.87
CA ARG A 55 -6.08 -0.25 -5.57
C ARG A 55 -6.07 -1.28 -4.43
N PRO A 56 -6.29 -2.60 -4.62
CA PRO A 56 -6.23 -3.56 -3.53
C PRO A 56 -4.81 -3.80 -2.95
N SER A 57 -3.75 -3.23 -3.52
CA SER A 57 -2.35 -3.44 -3.11
C SER A 57 -2.11 -3.21 -1.62
N VAL A 58 -2.48 -2.05 -1.09
CA VAL A 58 -2.29 -1.67 0.33
C VAL A 58 -3.18 -2.50 1.27
N PRO A 59 -4.48 -2.67 1.00
CA PRO A 59 -5.34 -3.61 1.73
C PRO A 59 -4.77 -5.02 1.86
N LEU A 60 -4.17 -5.57 0.80
CA LEU A 60 -3.56 -6.89 0.83
C LEU A 60 -2.39 -6.96 1.83
N PHE A 61 -1.57 -5.91 1.96
CA PHE A 61 -0.52 -5.85 2.98
C PHE A 61 -1.10 -5.83 4.40
N ALA A 62 -2.18 -5.08 4.64
CA ALA A 62 -2.86 -5.07 5.93
C ALA A 62 -3.47 -6.44 6.25
N MET A 63 -4.13 -7.11 5.28
CA MET A 63 -4.66 -8.45 5.44
C MET A 63 -3.57 -9.48 5.74
N MET A 64 -2.43 -9.45 5.01
CA MET A 64 -1.28 -10.32 5.29
C MET A 64 -0.69 -10.06 6.66
N THR A 65 -0.67 -8.81 7.12
CA THR A 65 -0.20 -8.45 8.46
C THR A 65 -1.09 -9.08 9.54
N GLY A 66 -2.39 -9.00 9.39
CA GLY A 66 -3.36 -9.66 10.31
C GLY A 66 -3.26 -11.18 10.28
N LEU A 67 -3.12 -11.78 9.09
CA LEU A 67 -2.91 -13.23 8.91
C LEU A 67 -1.68 -13.74 9.67
N LEU A 68 -0.55 -13.04 9.54
CA LEU A 68 0.75 -13.52 10.01
C LEU A 68 1.01 -13.21 11.48
N LEU A 69 0.40 -12.14 12.01
CA LEU A 69 0.74 -11.64 13.35
C LEU A 69 -0.36 -11.84 14.39
N LEU A 70 -1.61 -12.08 14.02
CA LEU A 70 -2.70 -12.34 14.97
C LEU A 70 -2.93 -13.84 15.18
N PRO A 71 -3.12 -14.31 16.43
CA PRO A 71 -2.87 -13.58 17.66
C PRO A 71 -1.38 -13.48 17.99
N ILE A 72 -0.98 -12.41 18.68
CA ILE A 72 0.38 -12.19 19.17
C ILE A 72 0.71 -13.22 20.25
N ARG A 73 1.91 -13.82 20.19
CA ARG A 73 2.36 -14.88 21.11
C ARG A 73 3.30 -14.40 22.21
N GLU A 74 3.61 -13.12 22.24
CA GLU A 74 4.51 -12.46 23.17
C GLU A 74 3.78 -11.31 23.90
N SER A 75 4.41 -10.71 24.89
CA SER A 75 3.84 -9.53 25.55
C SER A 75 3.75 -8.34 24.59
N ALA A 76 2.82 -7.42 24.84
CA ALA A 76 2.68 -6.21 24.03
C ALA A 76 4.00 -5.40 23.96
N ALA A 77 4.72 -5.31 25.10
CA ALA A 77 5.98 -4.59 25.18
C ALA A 77 7.07 -5.23 24.30
N GLU A 78 7.18 -6.55 24.30
CA GLU A 78 8.13 -7.29 23.45
C GLU A 78 7.76 -7.16 21.96
N PHE A 79 6.46 -7.24 21.63
CA PHE A 79 5.96 -7.02 20.29
C PHE A 79 6.34 -5.64 19.78
N TYR A 80 6.09 -4.56 20.55
CA TYR A 80 6.42 -3.21 20.16
C TYR A 80 7.93 -3.02 20.00
N LYS A 81 8.74 -3.46 20.96
CA LYS A 81 10.22 -3.39 20.87
C LYS A 81 10.77 -4.11 19.65
N ARG A 82 10.12 -5.15 19.20
CA ARG A 82 10.57 -5.95 18.06
C ARG A 82 10.07 -5.40 16.71
N ARG A 83 8.82 -4.91 16.63
CA ARG A 83 8.18 -4.56 15.36
C ARG A 83 8.32 -3.09 15.00
N ILE A 84 8.10 -2.18 15.94
CA ILE A 84 8.13 -0.75 15.65
C ILE A 84 9.51 -0.28 15.14
N PRO A 85 10.64 -0.62 15.79
CA PRO A 85 11.94 -0.16 15.30
C PRO A 85 12.31 -0.69 13.90
N ARG A 86 11.82 -1.87 13.52
CA ARG A 86 12.07 -2.44 12.18
C ARG A 86 11.40 -1.66 11.05
N VAL A 87 10.35 -0.90 11.35
CA VAL A 87 9.67 -0.04 10.39
C VAL A 87 10.14 1.40 10.55
N LEU A 88 10.19 1.89 11.79
CA LEU A 88 10.50 3.27 12.11
C LEU A 88 11.93 3.68 11.71
N ILE A 89 12.94 2.84 12.02
CA ILE A 89 14.34 3.21 11.74
C ILE A 89 14.58 3.32 10.23
N PRO A 90 14.24 2.32 9.39
CA PRO A 90 14.37 2.47 7.94
C PRO A 90 13.52 3.63 7.37
N MET A 91 12.30 3.85 7.91
CA MET A 91 11.45 4.96 7.49
C MET A 91 12.14 6.31 7.71
N VAL A 92 12.67 6.55 8.92
CA VAL A 92 13.38 7.80 9.24
C VAL A 92 14.63 7.95 8.37
N LEU A 93 15.42 6.88 8.22
CA LEU A 93 16.63 6.90 7.40
C LEU A 93 16.33 7.28 5.94
N TRP A 94 15.38 6.58 5.32
CA TRP A 94 15.04 6.81 3.92
C TRP A 94 14.31 8.15 3.71
N SER A 95 13.43 8.56 4.62
CA SER A 95 12.84 9.90 4.54
C SER A 95 13.91 10.99 4.61
N ALA A 96 14.91 10.84 5.49
CA ALA A 96 16.03 11.77 5.54
C ALA A 96 16.85 11.78 4.23
N VAL A 97 17.12 10.60 3.64
CA VAL A 97 17.77 10.49 2.32
C VAL A 97 16.96 11.24 1.25
N TYR A 98 15.65 11.02 1.17
CA TYR A 98 14.77 11.69 0.22
C TYR A 98 14.78 13.22 0.39
N TYR A 99 14.75 13.72 1.62
CA TYR A 99 14.78 15.18 1.90
C TYR A 99 16.14 15.80 1.62
N LEU A 100 17.24 15.07 1.68
CA LEU A 100 18.58 15.57 1.33
C LEU A 100 18.84 15.63 -0.17
N ILE A 101 18.16 14.82 -0.99
CA ILE A 101 18.41 14.77 -2.44
C ILE A 101 18.21 16.13 -3.12
N PRO A 102 17.13 16.90 -2.90
CA PRO A 102 16.96 18.22 -3.52
C PRO A 102 18.12 19.18 -3.21
N TRP A 103 18.53 19.24 -1.95
CA TRP A 103 19.69 20.06 -1.56
C TRP A 103 20.98 19.61 -2.26
N LEU A 104 21.23 18.29 -2.31
CA LEU A 104 22.41 17.75 -3.00
C LEU A 104 22.40 18.05 -4.50
N THR A 105 21.23 18.05 -5.16
CA THR A 105 21.13 18.46 -6.57
C THR A 105 21.51 19.92 -6.75
N GLY A 106 21.11 20.81 -5.81
CA GLY A 106 21.50 22.23 -5.80
C GLY A 106 23.01 22.43 -5.60
N VAL A 107 23.62 21.70 -4.66
CA VAL A 107 25.10 21.71 -4.44
C VAL A 107 25.82 21.22 -5.69
N ALA A 108 25.28 20.26 -6.41
CA ALA A 108 25.84 19.76 -7.68
C ALA A 108 25.60 20.69 -8.87
N GLY A 109 24.91 21.83 -8.69
CA GLY A 109 24.60 22.78 -9.76
C GLY A 109 23.56 22.27 -10.78
N LEU A 110 22.76 21.28 -10.41
CA LEU A 110 21.71 20.74 -11.26
C LEU A 110 20.46 21.63 -11.24
N ASP A 111 19.76 21.66 -12.37
CA ASP A 111 18.50 22.40 -12.49
C ASP A 111 17.39 21.79 -11.64
N LYS A 112 16.45 22.60 -11.18
CA LYS A 112 15.30 22.16 -10.37
C LYS A 112 14.39 21.15 -11.09
N SER A 113 14.40 21.10 -12.42
CA SER A 113 13.66 20.10 -13.19
C SER A 113 14.06 18.66 -12.90
N VAL A 114 15.30 18.45 -12.42
CA VAL A 114 15.75 17.14 -11.93
C VAL A 114 14.92 16.71 -10.73
N ILE A 115 14.56 17.64 -9.85
CA ILE A 115 13.76 17.33 -8.65
C ILE A 115 12.34 16.91 -9.05
N THR A 116 11.70 17.63 -9.98
CA THR A 116 10.35 17.26 -10.43
C THR A 116 10.32 15.93 -11.18
N THR A 117 11.43 15.55 -11.81
CA THR A 117 11.59 14.22 -12.40
C THR A 117 11.68 13.12 -11.30
N LEU A 118 12.44 13.37 -10.24
CA LEU A 118 12.61 12.41 -9.14
C LEU A 118 11.38 12.33 -8.24
N PHE A 119 10.67 13.45 -8.07
CA PHE A 119 9.55 13.63 -7.14
C PHE A 119 8.36 14.31 -7.84
N PRO A 120 7.61 13.59 -8.67
CA PRO A 120 6.55 14.18 -9.49
C PRO A 120 5.38 14.80 -8.70
N PHE A 121 5.25 14.46 -7.42
CA PHE A 121 4.22 15.04 -6.52
C PHE A 121 4.73 16.16 -5.61
N GLU A 122 5.97 16.64 -5.83
CA GLU A 122 6.47 17.82 -5.14
C GLU A 122 6.28 19.05 -6.05
N PHE A 123 5.28 19.86 -5.72
CA PHE A 123 4.89 21.02 -6.52
C PHE A 123 5.69 22.30 -6.20
N SER A 124 6.42 22.33 -5.09
CA SER A 124 7.23 23.49 -4.66
C SER A 124 8.65 23.05 -4.29
N PRO A 125 9.43 22.53 -5.25
CA PRO A 125 10.75 21.97 -4.97
C PRO A 125 11.72 23.05 -4.50
N SER A 126 12.44 22.77 -3.40
CA SER A 126 13.46 23.63 -2.83
C SER A 126 14.81 22.91 -2.78
N GLN A 127 15.88 23.60 -3.18
CA GLN A 127 17.26 23.15 -3.09
C GLN A 127 18.00 23.73 -1.86
N GLU A 128 17.28 24.38 -0.95
CA GLU A 128 17.85 25.01 0.23
C GLU A 128 18.13 23.99 1.35
N ALA A 129 19.29 24.08 1.98
CA ALA A 129 19.67 23.23 3.11
C ALA A 129 18.70 23.38 4.30
N GLY A 130 18.20 24.61 4.50
CA GLY A 130 17.24 24.91 5.58
C GLY A 130 15.95 24.13 5.44
N ASP A 131 15.41 24.03 4.22
CA ASP A 131 14.18 23.26 3.93
C ASP A 131 14.41 21.76 4.10
N ALA A 132 15.57 21.25 3.67
CA ALA A 132 15.93 19.84 3.87
C ALA A 132 15.98 19.51 5.38
N LEU A 133 16.63 20.32 6.19
CA LEU A 133 16.74 20.12 7.65
C LEU A 133 15.38 20.26 8.34
N LYS A 134 14.56 21.24 7.94
CA LYS A 134 13.18 21.39 8.42
C LYS A 134 12.36 20.13 8.16
N ASN A 135 12.37 19.63 6.94
CA ASN A 135 11.65 18.42 6.55
C ASN A 135 12.14 17.19 7.34
N ILE A 136 13.45 17.04 7.55
CA ILE A 136 14.02 15.97 8.39
C ILE A 136 13.51 16.08 9.83
N GLY A 137 13.47 17.27 10.40
CA GLY A 137 12.93 17.49 11.76
C GLY A 137 11.44 17.17 11.89
N LEU A 138 10.68 17.24 10.79
CA LEU A 138 9.25 16.97 10.75
C LEU A 138 8.90 15.50 10.49
N ILE A 139 9.88 14.61 10.17
CA ILE A 139 9.62 13.19 9.89
C ILE A 139 8.75 12.51 10.96
N PRO A 140 8.87 12.75 12.28
CA PRO A 140 8.00 12.08 13.24
C PRO A 140 6.51 12.46 13.14
N PHE A 141 6.19 13.56 12.48
CA PHE A 141 4.86 14.18 12.50
C PHE A 141 4.17 14.17 11.14
N THR A 142 4.93 14.24 10.03
CA THR A 142 4.34 14.38 8.69
C THR A 142 5.26 13.86 7.59
N PHE A 143 4.68 13.74 6.39
CA PHE A 143 5.35 13.50 5.12
C PHE A 143 4.91 14.58 4.11
N ASN A 144 5.60 14.70 2.97
CA ASN A 144 5.26 15.63 1.89
C ASN A 144 5.52 14.99 0.52
N GLY A 145 5.49 15.78 -0.57
CA GLY A 145 5.67 15.31 -1.94
C GLY A 145 6.94 14.50 -2.20
N TYR A 146 8.03 14.76 -1.47
CA TYR A 146 9.26 13.97 -1.57
C TYR A 146 9.11 12.55 -1.01
N THR A 147 8.24 12.35 -0.05
CA THR A 147 8.09 11.10 0.70
C THR A 147 6.65 10.58 0.72
N THR A 148 5.86 10.92 -0.31
CA THR A 148 4.43 10.60 -0.39
C THR A 148 4.14 9.13 -0.06
N HIS A 149 4.90 8.18 -0.63
CA HIS A 149 4.70 6.74 -0.37
C HIS A 149 4.91 6.33 1.10
N MET A 150 5.62 7.12 1.91
CA MET A 150 5.89 6.79 3.33
C MET A 150 4.65 6.84 4.22
N TRP A 151 3.52 7.45 3.78
CA TRP A 151 2.27 7.47 4.54
C TRP A 151 1.84 6.09 5.04
N TYR A 152 2.09 5.05 4.24
CA TYR A 152 1.78 3.66 4.58
C TYR A 152 2.52 3.18 5.83
N LEU A 153 3.76 3.64 6.07
CA LEU A 153 4.54 3.22 7.23
C LEU A 153 4.01 3.84 8.52
N TYR A 154 3.50 5.08 8.48
CA TYR A 154 2.80 5.69 9.61
C TYR A 154 1.53 4.88 9.93
N MET A 155 0.74 4.54 8.92
CA MET A 155 -0.44 3.71 9.06
C MET A 155 -0.08 2.31 9.63
N LEU A 156 0.98 1.68 9.13
CA LEU A 156 1.43 0.37 9.60
C LEU A 156 1.88 0.40 11.05
N ILE A 157 2.57 1.47 11.50
CA ILE A 157 2.93 1.67 12.90
C ILE A 157 1.66 1.79 13.74
N GLY A 158 0.67 2.57 13.30
CA GLY A 158 -0.64 2.67 13.95
C GLY A 158 -1.34 1.31 14.09
N LEU A 159 -1.31 0.48 13.04
CA LEU A 159 -1.82 -0.89 13.10
C LEU A 159 -1.04 -1.76 14.10
N TYR A 160 0.29 -1.62 14.17
CA TYR A 160 1.07 -2.36 15.17
C TYR A 160 0.73 -1.94 16.60
N LEU A 161 0.46 -0.66 16.85
CA LEU A 161 0.01 -0.19 18.16
C LEU A 161 -1.36 -0.78 18.54
N LEU A 162 -2.25 -0.98 17.58
CA LEU A 162 -3.57 -1.56 17.80
C LEU A 162 -3.55 -3.09 17.98
N MET A 163 -2.56 -3.78 17.41
CA MET A 163 -2.56 -5.26 17.33
C MET A 163 -2.64 -5.99 18.66
N PRO A 164 -2.00 -5.58 19.78
CA PRO A 164 -2.16 -6.27 21.06
C PRO A 164 -3.60 -6.28 21.58
N PHE A 165 -4.36 -5.20 21.34
CA PHE A 165 -5.78 -5.11 21.71
C PHE A 165 -6.61 -6.11 20.88
N PHE A 166 -6.37 -6.17 19.57
CA PHE A 166 -7.01 -7.14 18.70
C PHE A 166 -6.61 -8.58 19.03
N SER A 167 -5.36 -8.80 19.42
CA SER A 167 -4.88 -10.10 19.83
C SER A 167 -5.66 -10.64 21.02
N ALA A 168 -5.80 -9.85 22.09
CA ALA A 168 -6.55 -10.22 23.27
C ALA A 168 -8.02 -10.55 22.97
N TRP A 169 -8.60 -9.85 22.01
CA TRP A 169 -9.96 -10.10 21.54
C TRP A 169 -10.07 -11.39 20.71
N VAL A 170 -9.21 -11.55 19.71
CA VAL A 170 -9.23 -12.70 18.78
C VAL A 170 -8.92 -14.02 19.50
N GLU A 171 -8.14 -14.00 20.58
CA GLU A 171 -7.84 -15.17 21.41
C GLU A 171 -9.10 -15.75 22.08
N LYS A 172 -10.08 -14.93 22.42
CA LYS A 172 -11.36 -15.38 22.99
C LYS A 172 -12.22 -16.15 21.98
N ARG A 173 -11.86 -16.13 20.69
CA ARG A 173 -12.55 -16.81 19.59
C ARG A 173 -14.05 -16.46 19.48
N ASP A 174 -14.46 -15.30 19.94
CA ASP A 174 -15.82 -14.82 19.79
C ASP A 174 -16.09 -14.41 18.32
N SER A 175 -16.71 -15.32 17.60
CA SER A 175 -17.06 -15.11 16.19
C SER A 175 -18.15 -14.05 16.03
N THR A 176 -19.06 -13.93 16.99
CA THR A 176 -20.17 -12.96 16.94
C THR A 176 -19.62 -11.54 17.05
N MET A 177 -18.80 -11.27 18.06
CA MET A 177 -18.16 -9.96 18.22
C MET A 177 -17.32 -9.60 17.00
N THR A 178 -16.54 -10.55 16.47
CA THR A 178 -15.67 -10.30 15.32
C THR A 178 -16.46 -10.01 14.06
N ASN A 179 -17.54 -10.74 13.81
CA ASN A 179 -18.42 -10.50 12.67
C ASN A 179 -19.19 -9.16 12.82
N THR A 180 -19.61 -8.81 14.03
CA THR A 180 -20.24 -7.52 14.33
C THR A 180 -19.27 -6.37 14.05
N TYR A 181 -18.02 -6.46 14.51
CA TYR A 181 -17.02 -5.45 14.20
C TYR A 181 -16.81 -5.30 12.69
N LEU A 182 -16.66 -6.41 11.96
CA LEU A 182 -16.49 -6.36 10.50
C LEU A 182 -17.72 -5.76 9.79
N LEU A 183 -18.93 -6.03 10.27
CA LEU A 183 -20.13 -5.43 9.73
C LEU A 183 -20.13 -3.91 9.95
N LEU A 184 -19.86 -3.45 11.18
CA LEU A 184 -19.79 -2.02 11.51
C LEU A 184 -18.65 -1.32 10.74
N TRP A 185 -17.52 -2.00 10.58
CA TRP A 185 -16.44 -1.53 9.72
C TRP A 185 -16.89 -1.38 8.27
N LEU A 186 -17.54 -2.39 7.67
CA LEU A 186 -18.09 -2.28 6.31
C LEU A 186 -19.09 -1.14 6.19
N CYS A 187 -19.96 -0.94 7.19
CA CYS A 187 -20.87 0.20 7.23
C CYS A 187 -20.10 1.54 7.23
N SER A 188 -19.02 1.65 8.03
CA SER A 188 -18.20 2.87 8.04
C SER A 188 -17.61 3.21 6.68
N LEU A 189 -17.20 2.19 5.90
CA LEU A 189 -16.62 2.38 4.57
C LEU A 189 -17.64 2.87 3.52
N THR A 190 -18.94 2.67 3.76
CA THR A 190 -19.98 3.18 2.85
C THR A 190 -20.31 4.66 3.08
N LEU A 191 -19.93 5.21 4.22
CA LEU A 191 -20.32 6.55 4.63
C LEU A 191 -19.88 7.64 3.63
N PRO A 192 -18.65 7.66 3.09
CA PRO A 192 -18.26 8.67 2.11
C PRO A 192 -19.15 8.74 0.88
N TYR A 193 -19.68 7.58 0.43
CA TYR A 193 -20.64 7.53 -0.70
C TYR A 193 -22.03 8.03 -0.32
N LEU A 194 -22.50 7.60 0.84
CA LEU A 194 -23.83 8.00 1.33
C LEU A 194 -23.91 9.51 1.56
N LYS A 195 -22.82 10.14 1.97
CA LYS A 195 -22.71 11.60 2.12
C LYS A 195 -22.97 12.35 0.81
N GLN A 196 -22.50 11.82 -0.31
CA GLN A 196 -22.73 12.41 -1.63
C GLN A 196 -24.17 12.25 -2.10
N LEU A 197 -24.89 11.23 -1.61
CA LEU A 197 -26.24 10.89 -2.07
C LEU A 197 -27.33 11.45 -1.19
N ILE A 198 -27.11 11.57 0.12
CA ILE A 198 -28.17 11.84 1.09
C ILE A 198 -27.97 13.21 1.75
N ALA A 199 -26.89 13.38 2.52
CA ALA A 199 -26.61 14.58 3.27
C ALA A 199 -25.17 14.58 3.83
N PRO A 200 -24.51 15.74 4.03
CA PRO A 200 -23.12 15.81 4.47
C PRO A 200 -22.85 15.33 5.91
N ASN A 201 -23.86 15.42 6.80
CA ASN A 201 -23.69 15.17 8.24
C ASN A 201 -24.38 13.87 8.70
N LEU A 202 -24.21 12.79 7.94
CA LEU A 202 -24.85 11.52 8.25
C LEU A 202 -24.36 10.93 9.58
N PHE A 203 -25.29 10.31 10.32
CA PHE A 203 -25.02 9.62 11.59
C PHE A 203 -24.28 10.47 12.63
N GLY A 204 -24.50 11.80 12.64
CA GLY A 204 -23.89 12.72 13.57
C GLY A 204 -22.45 13.11 13.22
N GLU A 205 -22.04 12.92 11.98
CA GLU A 205 -20.73 13.36 11.51
C GLU A 205 -20.61 14.90 11.54
N CYS A 206 -19.48 15.37 12.02
CA CYS A 206 -19.12 16.80 12.07
C CYS A 206 -17.61 16.92 12.25
N ALA A 207 -17.07 18.14 12.28
CA ALA A 207 -15.65 18.40 12.46
C ALA A 207 -15.04 17.78 13.75
N TRP A 208 -15.87 17.53 14.76
CA TRP A 208 -15.44 16.90 16.03
C TRP A 208 -15.71 15.39 16.09
N ASN A 209 -16.39 14.80 15.11
CA ASN A 209 -16.77 13.38 15.08
C ASN A 209 -16.84 12.89 13.63
N GLU A 210 -15.67 12.78 13.01
CA GLU A 210 -15.52 12.22 11.67
C GLU A 210 -16.09 10.79 11.64
N PHE A 211 -16.76 10.37 10.56
CA PHE A 211 -17.52 9.12 10.45
C PHE A 211 -18.69 8.95 11.43
N GLY A 212 -19.05 9.98 12.24
CA GLY A 212 -20.20 9.94 13.14
C GLY A 212 -20.24 8.70 14.05
N THR A 213 -21.36 7.99 14.07
CA THR A 213 -21.53 6.75 14.85
C THR A 213 -20.48 5.68 14.55
N PHE A 214 -19.87 5.69 13.37
CA PHE A 214 -18.92 4.67 12.93
C PHE A 214 -17.44 5.04 13.16
N TYR A 215 -17.15 6.15 13.83
CA TYR A 215 -15.78 6.66 14.04
C TYR A 215 -14.80 5.59 14.52
N TYR A 216 -15.18 4.78 15.50
CA TYR A 216 -14.31 3.77 16.11
C TYR A 216 -14.13 2.50 15.29
N PHE A 217 -14.80 2.38 14.16
CA PHE A 217 -14.74 1.21 13.28
C PHE A 217 -14.06 1.52 11.94
N ALA A 218 -13.86 2.79 11.60
CA ALA A 218 -13.32 3.21 10.31
C ALA A 218 -11.84 2.83 10.12
N GLY A 219 -11.37 2.91 8.87
CA GLY A 219 -9.95 2.78 8.50
C GLY A 219 -9.47 1.33 8.26
N PHE A 220 -8.16 1.16 8.35
CA PHE A 220 -7.48 -0.09 7.93
C PHE A 220 -7.60 -1.25 8.92
N ALA A 221 -8.06 -1.01 10.14
CA ALA A 221 -8.11 -2.03 11.20
C ALA A 221 -8.96 -3.25 10.82
N GLY A 222 -10.05 -3.07 10.08
CA GLY A 222 -10.88 -4.17 9.59
C GLY A 222 -10.16 -5.13 8.66
N TYR A 223 -9.20 -4.65 7.87
CA TYR A 223 -8.39 -5.52 7.01
C TYR A 223 -7.50 -6.49 7.80
N LEU A 224 -6.98 -6.09 8.99
CA LEU A 224 -6.24 -7.00 9.87
C LEU A 224 -7.12 -8.19 10.28
N LEU A 225 -8.32 -7.89 10.77
CA LEU A 225 -9.27 -8.94 11.21
C LEU A 225 -9.74 -9.78 10.04
N LEU A 226 -10.04 -9.17 8.90
CA LEU A 226 -10.47 -9.87 7.69
C LEU A 226 -9.40 -10.89 7.25
N GLY A 227 -8.14 -10.48 7.16
CA GLY A 227 -7.03 -11.38 6.81
C GLY A 227 -6.86 -12.52 7.80
N HIS A 228 -6.97 -12.24 9.12
CA HIS A 228 -6.89 -13.24 10.17
C HIS A 228 -8.03 -14.28 10.11
N ILE A 229 -9.27 -13.84 9.88
CA ILE A 229 -10.43 -14.72 9.85
C ILE A 229 -10.40 -15.60 8.60
N LEU A 230 -10.11 -15.01 7.45
CA LEU A 230 -10.08 -15.72 6.18
C LEU A 230 -9.01 -16.81 6.14
N ALA A 231 -7.91 -16.64 6.87
CA ALA A 231 -6.87 -17.66 6.99
C ALA A 231 -7.35 -19.01 7.51
N ARG A 232 -8.48 -19.04 8.22
CA ARG A 232 -8.97 -20.20 8.98
C ARG A 232 -10.15 -20.92 8.31
N ARG A 233 -10.71 -20.41 7.21
CA ARG A 233 -11.96 -20.92 6.62
C ARG A 233 -11.73 -21.53 5.23
N HIS A 234 -11.72 -22.87 5.11
CA HIS A 234 -11.62 -23.51 3.79
C HIS A 234 -12.30 -24.86 3.68
N HIS A 235 -13.60 -24.84 3.47
CA HIS A 235 -14.33 -26.06 3.06
C HIS A 235 -14.96 -25.95 1.66
N MET A 236 -14.77 -24.81 0.96
CA MET A 236 -15.39 -24.62 -0.35
C MET A 236 -14.55 -25.24 -1.47
N PRO A 237 -15.19 -25.85 -2.49
CA PRO A 237 -14.51 -26.37 -3.69
C PRO A 237 -13.70 -25.27 -4.40
N LEU A 238 -12.53 -25.64 -4.94
CA LEU A 238 -11.62 -24.70 -5.62
C LEU A 238 -12.31 -23.87 -6.70
N ARG A 239 -13.13 -24.50 -7.55
CA ARG A 239 -13.86 -23.81 -8.63
C ARG A 239 -14.76 -22.70 -8.09
N ARG A 240 -15.47 -22.94 -6.99
CA ARG A 240 -16.35 -21.94 -6.37
C ARG A 240 -15.56 -20.76 -5.78
N ILE A 241 -14.41 -21.05 -5.15
CA ILE A 241 -13.55 -20.00 -4.62
C ILE A 241 -12.97 -19.13 -5.73
N ILE A 242 -12.50 -19.75 -6.82
CA ILE A 242 -11.99 -18.99 -7.98
C ILE A 242 -13.11 -18.14 -8.60
N ALA A 243 -14.27 -18.73 -8.87
CA ALA A 243 -15.41 -18.01 -9.45
C ALA A 243 -15.84 -16.83 -8.56
N MET A 244 -15.96 -17.06 -7.24
CA MET A 244 -16.30 -16.03 -6.28
C MET A 244 -15.22 -14.94 -6.21
N GLY A 245 -13.95 -15.32 -6.15
CA GLY A 245 -12.84 -14.37 -6.09
C GLY A 245 -12.75 -13.51 -7.34
N VAL A 246 -12.92 -14.09 -8.52
CA VAL A 246 -12.95 -13.37 -9.81
C VAL A 246 -14.16 -12.43 -9.86
N MET A 247 -15.35 -12.92 -9.47
CA MET A 247 -16.56 -12.08 -9.42
C MET A 247 -16.40 -10.89 -8.50
N LEU A 248 -15.89 -11.10 -7.28
CA LEU A 248 -15.66 -10.03 -6.30
C LEU A 248 -14.65 -8.99 -6.84
N TYR A 249 -13.54 -9.46 -7.42
CA TYR A 249 -12.53 -8.58 -7.99
C TYR A 249 -13.08 -7.75 -9.15
N ILE A 250 -13.75 -8.39 -10.10
CA ILE A 250 -14.31 -7.70 -11.28
C ILE A 250 -15.40 -6.71 -10.87
N SER A 251 -16.30 -7.09 -9.97
CA SER A 251 -17.36 -6.18 -9.48
C SER A 251 -16.75 -4.96 -8.77
N GLY A 252 -15.80 -5.18 -7.87
CA GLY A 252 -15.08 -4.10 -7.20
C GLY A 252 -14.33 -3.22 -8.19
N TYR A 253 -13.65 -3.81 -9.17
CA TYR A 253 -12.93 -3.09 -10.20
C TYR A 253 -13.85 -2.21 -11.08
N ILE A 254 -14.98 -2.74 -11.53
CA ILE A 254 -15.94 -1.96 -12.33
C ILE A 254 -16.40 -0.74 -11.55
N ILE A 255 -16.77 -0.90 -10.27
CA ILE A 255 -17.19 0.23 -9.42
C ILE A 255 -16.03 1.23 -9.24
N THR A 256 -14.82 0.74 -8.99
CA THR A 256 -13.61 1.58 -8.82
C THR A 256 -13.32 2.40 -10.07
N TYR A 257 -13.29 1.75 -11.22
CA TYR A 257 -12.99 2.38 -12.49
C TYR A 257 -14.06 3.37 -12.94
N THR A 258 -15.33 2.93 -12.99
CA THR A 258 -16.44 3.79 -13.44
C THR A 258 -16.70 4.94 -12.47
N GLY A 259 -16.56 4.68 -11.17
CA GLY A 259 -16.69 5.69 -10.14
C GLY A 259 -15.63 6.78 -10.28
N TYR A 260 -14.35 6.41 -10.34
CA TYR A 260 -13.28 7.38 -10.53
C TYR A 260 -13.43 8.14 -11.85
N ALA A 261 -13.70 7.46 -12.95
CA ALA A 261 -13.90 8.10 -14.25
C ALA A 261 -15.05 9.12 -14.22
N SER A 262 -16.13 8.85 -13.49
CA SER A 262 -17.23 9.79 -13.32
C SER A 262 -16.87 11.01 -12.47
N MET A 263 -16.04 10.83 -11.45
CA MET A 263 -15.53 11.94 -10.62
C MET A 263 -14.53 12.80 -11.39
N ALA A 264 -13.66 12.21 -12.19
CA ALA A 264 -12.66 12.91 -13.00
C ALA A 264 -13.25 13.83 -14.08
N VAL A 265 -14.51 13.64 -14.46
CA VAL A 265 -15.24 14.59 -15.33
C VAL A 265 -15.65 15.85 -14.59
N GLN A 266 -15.84 15.77 -13.25
CA GLN A 266 -16.41 16.85 -12.45
C GLN A 266 -15.37 17.55 -11.56
N TYR A 267 -14.33 16.85 -11.15
CA TYR A 267 -13.36 17.32 -10.17
C TYR A 267 -11.94 17.11 -10.66
N SER A 268 -11.06 18.06 -10.35
CA SER A 268 -9.62 17.94 -10.51
C SER A 268 -8.92 17.66 -9.18
N TYR A 269 -7.65 17.22 -9.25
CA TYR A 269 -6.84 17.01 -8.06
C TYR A 269 -6.56 18.32 -7.29
N GLU A 270 -6.51 19.45 -7.99
CA GLU A 270 -6.26 20.77 -7.39
C GLU A 270 -7.51 21.30 -6.66
N GLU A 271 -8.71 21.03 -7.17
CA GLU A 271 -9.96 21.59 -6.66
C GLU A 271 -10.57 20.76 -5.53
N ALA A 272 -10.64 19.45 -5.70
CA ALA A 272 -11.32 18.55 -4.78
C ALA A 272 -10.73 17.13 -4.81
N PRO A 273 -9.48 16.91 -4.34
CA PRO A 273 -8.82 15.61 -4.40
C PRO A 273 -9.59 14.50 -3.68
N GLU A 274 -10.28 14.82 -2.57
CA GLU A 274 -11.06 13.85 -1.81
C GLU A 274 -12.28 13.34 -2.58
N LEU A 275 -12.93 14.19 -3.38
CA LEU A 275 -14.05 13.80 -4.23
C LEU A 275 -13.58 13.07 -5.47
N LEU A 276 -12.50 13.52 -6.09
CA LEU A 276 -11.88 12.84 -7.23
C LEU A 276 -11.51 11.41 -6.87
N GLU A 277 -10.87 11.20 -5.72
CA GLU A 277 -10.39 9.89 -5.27
C GLU A 277 -11.44 9.08 -4.49
N LEU A 278 -12.69 9.53 -4.42
CA LEU A 278 -13.76 8.89 -3.63
C LEU A 278 -13.82 7.36 -3.87
N PHE A 279 -13.77 6.92 -5.13
CA PHE A 279 -13.79 5.50 -5.50
C PHE A 279 -12.41 4.83 -5.51
N TRP A 280 -11.36 5.60 -5.29
CA TRP A 280 -9.98 5.10 -5.21
C TRP A 280 -9.46 4.97 -3.77
N GLN A 281 -10.24 5.38 -2.78
CA GLN A 281 -9.86 5.24 -1.38
C GLN A 281 -9.64 3.78 -1.02
N PHE A 282 -8.54 3.48 -0.33
CA PHE A 282 -8.20 2.12 0.08
C PHE A 282 -9.22 1.52 1.04
N CYS A 283 -9.81 2.37 1.91
CA CYS A 283 -10.86 2.00 2.84
C CYS A 283 -12.23 2.29 2.23
N SER A 284 -12.59 1.57 1.16
CA SER A 284 -13.87 1.66 0.46
C SER A 284 -14.43 0.28 0.13
N PRO A 285 -15.75 0.10 0.03
CA PRO A 285 -16.38 -1.20 -0.19
C PRO A 285 -15.92 -1.90 -1.47
N ASN A 286 -15.76 -1.15 -2.57
CA ASN A 286 -15.31 -1.66 -3.86
C ASN A 286 -13.87 -2.20 -3.79
N VAL A 287 -12.97 -1.51 -3.08
CA VAL A 287 -11.59 -1.96 -2.90
C VAL A 287 -11.51 -3.16 -1.94
N VAL A 288 -12.40 -3.22 -0.91
CA VAL A 288 -12.55 -4.42 -0.08
C VAL A 288 -12.93 -5.64 -0.92
N LEU A 289 -13.89 -5.51 -1.85
CA LEU A 289 -14.28 -6.60 -2.76
C LEU A 289 -13.09 -7.08 -3.58
N MET A 290 -12.32 -6.16 -4.16
CA MET A 290 -11.11 -6.51 -4.94
C MET A 290 -10.06 -7.23 -4.09
N ALA A 291 -9.73 -6.70 -2.91
CA ALA A 291 -8.74 -7.28 -2.02
C ALA A 291 -9.18 -8.67 -1.52
N LEU A 292 -10.46 -8.82 -1.16
CA LEU A 292 -11.06 -10.09 -0.78
C LEU A 292 -10.97 -11.11 -1.90
N GLY A 293 -11.31 -10.71 -3.13
CA GLY A 293 -11.24 -11.58 -4.31
C GLY A 293 -9.83 -12.15 -4.54
N ILE A 294 -8.81 -11.28 -4.56
CA ILE A 294 -7.40 -11.71 -4.71
C ILE A 294 -6.98 -12.62 -3.56
N PHE A 295 -7.28 -12.24 -2.31
CA PHE A 295 -6.86 -12.96 -1.13
C PHE A 295 -7.43 -14.39 -1.09
N LEU A 296 -8.72 -14.56 -1.41
CA LEU A 296 -9.39 -15.87 -1.46
C LEU A 296 -8.77 -16.79 -2.51
N VAL A 297 -8.45 -16.28 -3.70
CA VAL A 297 -7.79 -17.05 -4.75
C VAL A 297 -6.36 -17.41 -4.37
N ALA A 298 -5.60 -16.44 -3.86
CA ALA A 298 -4.20 -16.62 -3.48
C ALA A 298 -4.02 -17.74 -2.44
N GLN A 299 -4.90 -17.85 -1.46
CA GLN A 299 -4.88 -18.91 -0.44
C GLN A 299 -4.94 -20.32 -1.01
N ARG A 300 -5.46 -20.50 -2.23
CA ARG A 300 -5.62 -21.80 -2.89
C ARG A 300 -4.43 -22.18 -3.77
N ILE A 301 -3.47 -21.27 -3.92
CA ILE A 301 -2.27 -21.53 -4.72
C ILE A 301 -1.29 -22.36 -3.89
N ASN A 302 -1.02 -23.58 -4.36
CA ASN A 302 -0.04 -24.47 -3.77
C ASN A 302 1.27 -24.41 -4.58
N ILE A 303 2.34 -23.91 -3.95
CA ILE A 303 3.65 -23.73 -4.57
C ILE A 303 4.56 -24.88 -4.12
N THR A 304 4.73 -25.86 -4.99
CA THR A 304 5.50 -27.09 -4.70
C THR A 304 6.92 -27.05 -5.26
N SER A 305 7.20 -26.21 -6.28
CA SER A 305 8.52 -26.12 -6.89
C SER A 305 9.56 -25.51 -5.93
N PRO A 306 10.64 -26.23 -5.57
CA PRO A 306 11.67 -25.70 -4.67
C PRO A 306 12.37 -24.45 -5.21
N ARG A 307 12.54 -24.34 -6.54
CA ARG A 307 13.13 -23.15 -7.19
C ARG A 307 12.23 -21.93 -7.00
N LEU A 308 10.92 -22.09 -7.21
CA LEU A 308 9.96 -20.99 -7.02
C LEU A 308 9.84 -20.60 -5.54
N GLN A 309 9.85 -21.57 -4.64
CA GLN A 309 9.88 -21.33 -3.19
C GLN A 309 11.10 -20.51 -2.78
N SER A 310 12.30 -20.86 -3.28
CA SER A 310 13.53 -20.13 -3.02
C SER A 310 13.49 -18.70 -3.57
N LEU A 311 12.99 -18.53 -4.79
CA LEU A 311 12.82 -17.22 -5.43
C LEU A 311 11.88 -16.32 -4.62
N LEU A 312 10.70 -16.83 -4.27
CA LEU A 312 9.72 -16.10 -3.46
C LEU A 312 10.27 -15.72 -2.08
N ALA A 313 11.03 -16.65 -1.47
CA ALA A 313 11.70 -16.38 -0.20
C ALA A 313 12.72 -15.24 -0.30
N ALA A 314 13.54 -15.24 -1.35
CA ALA A 314 14.50 -14.17 -1.61
C ALA A 314 13.81 -12.83 -1.89
N THR A 315 12.75 -12.85 -2.70
CA THR A 315 11.95 -11.67 -3.03
C THR A 315 11.27 -11.08 -1.80
N THR A 316 10.66 -11.92 -0.97
CA THR A 316 10.03 -11.49 0.29
C THR A 316 11.04 -10.84 1.24
N ARG A 317 12.26 -11.36 1.31
CA ARG A 317 13.32 -10.76 2.13
C ARG A 317 13.68 -9.35 1.67
N CYS A 318 13.65 -9.10 0.36
CA CYS A 318 14.00 -7.80 -0.21
C CYS A 318 12.78 -6.84 -0.34
N SER A 319 11.56 -7.30 -0.07
CA SER A 319 10.33 -6.54 -0.36
C SER A 319 10.25 -5.20 0.36
N PHE A 320 10.69 -5.13 1.61
CA PHE A 320 10.61 -3.88 2.38
C PHE A 320 11.63 -2.84 1.89
N GLY A 321 12.87 -3.24 1.60
CA GLY A 321 13.85 -2.35 0.98
C GLY A 321 13.42 -1.90 -0.43
N THR A 322 12.82 -2.80 -1.22
CA THR A 322 12.21 -2.44 -2.51
C THR A 322 11.14 -1.37 -2.32
N TYR A 323 10.25 -1.54 -1.33
CA TYR A 323 9.23 -0.55 -1.00
C TYR A 323 9.83 0.82 -0.62
N LEU A 324 10.89 0.85 0.18
CA LEU A 324 11.52 2.10 0.61
C LEU A 324 12.15 2.88 -0.54
N MET A 325 12.66 2.20 -1.56
CA MET A 325 13.46 2.81 -2.64
C MET A 325 12.70 3.07 -3.94
N HIS A 326 11.57 2.36 -4.20
CA HIS A 326 10.98 2.34 -5.55
C HIS A 326 10.60 3.73 -6.08
N TYR A 327 10.13 4.61 -5.22
CA TYR A 327 9.55 5.89 -5.61
C TYR A 327 10.54 6.78 -6.38
N ILE A 328 11.80 6.86 -5.96
CA ILE A 328 12.81 7.70 -6.60
C ILE A 328 13.21 7.21 -8.01
N PHE A 329 13.02 5.91 -8.31
CA PHE A 329 13.39 5.35 -9.60
C PHE A 329 12.28 5.44 -10.65
N ILE A 330 11.04 5.75 -10.26
CA ILE A 330 9.88 5.76 -11.17
C ILE A 330 10.04 6.83 -12.25
N GLY A 331 10.21 8.08 -11.85
CA GLY A 331 10.35 9.21 -12.79
C GLY A 331 11.51 9.02 -13.76
N PRO A 332 12.75 8.76 -13.29
CA PRO A 332 13.88 8.49 -14.17
C PRO A 332 13.66 7.33 -15.14
N VAL A 333 13.05 6.23 -14.71
CA VAL A 333 12.79 5.08 -15.59
C VAL A 333 11.75 5.44 -16.66
N ILE A 334 10.68 6.12 -16.30
CA ILE A 334 9.67 6.58 -17.29
C ILE A 334 10.30 7.55 -18.28
N LEU A 335 11.11 8.50 -17.81
CA LEU A 335 11.83 9.44 -18.67
C LEU A 335 12.74 8.72 -19.69
N LEU A 336 13.42 7.65 -19.27
CA LEU A 336 14.25 6.83 -20.17
C LEU A 336 13.44 6.04 -21.20
N LEU A 337 12.21 5.64 -20.86
CA LEU A 337 11.36 4.85 -21.74
C LEU A 337 10.50 5.69 -22.68
N THR A 338 10.18 6.93 -22.31
CA THR A 338 9.34 7.85 -23.13
C THR A 338 9.85 8.03 -24.57
N PRO A 339 11.17 8.22 -24.85
CA PRO A 339 11.67 8.39 -26.21
C PRO A 339 11.48 7.17 -27.12
N LEU A 340 11.19 5.99 -26.56
CA LEU A 340 10.96 4.76 -27.30
C LEU A 340 9.57 4.71 -27.97
N GLY A 341 8.68 5.69 -27.70
CA GLY A 341 7.35 5.79 -28.29
C GLY A 341 6.43 4.58 -27.98
N MET A 342 6.65 3.91 -26.85
CA MET A 342 5.86 2.74 -26.46
C MET A 342 4.44 3.16 -26.03
N PRO A 343 3.41 2.35 -26.34
CA PRO A 343 2.08 2.53 -25.76
C PRO A 343 2.12 2.55 -24.24
N THR A 344 1.32 3.41 -23.60
CA THR A 344 1.30 3.61 -22.14
C THR A 344 1.26 2.31 -21.32
N PRO A 345 0.42 1.29 -21.64
CA PRO A 345 0.43 0.05 -20.86
C PRO A 345 1.77 -0.69 -20.89
N LEU A 346 2.46 -0.67 -22.05
CA LEU A 346 3.77 -1.30 -22.19
C LEU A 346 4.84 -0.50 -21.45
N CYS A 347 4.79 0.84 -21.51
CA CYS A 347 5.69 1.73 -20.77
C CYS A 347 5.55 1.49 -19.26
N VAL A 348 4.32 1.44 -18.73
CA VAL A 348 4.04 1.15 -17.32
C VAL A 348 4.57 -0.23 -16.95
N MET A 349 4.27 -1.26 -17.73
CA MET A 349 4.72 -2.62 -17.43
C MET A 349 6.25 -2.74 -17.43
N ALA A 350 6.92 -2.13 -18.41
CA ALA A 350 8.39 -2.09 -18.46
C ALA A 350 8.96 -1.32 -17.25
N SER A 351 8.37 -0.19 -16.90
CA SER A 351 8.76 0.62 -15.73
C SER A 351 8.65 -0.21 -14.44
N VAL A 352 7.56 -0.92 -14.23
CA VAL A 352 7.36 -1.78 -13.05
C VAL A 352 8.47 -2.83 -12.95
N ILE A 353 8.78 -3.52 -14.05
CA ILE A 353 9.81 -4.57 -14.08
C ILE A 353 11.19 -3.98 -13.78
N ILE A 354 11.54 -2.87 -14.42
CA ILE A 354 12.84 -2.22 -14.28
C ILE A 354 13.01 -1.66 -12.85
N VAL A 355 12.04 -0.88 -12.36
CA VAL A 355 12.07 -0.30 -11.02
C VAL A 355 12.15 -1.40 -9.96
N PHE A 356 11.31 -2.44 -10.07
CA PHE A 356 11.37 -3.59 -9.17
C PHE A 356 12.74 -4.26 -9.21
N GLY A 357 13.29 -4.53 -10.39
CA GLY A 357 14.59 -5.17 -10.59
C GLY A 357 15.74 -4.36 -9.98
N ILE A 358 15.76 -3.04 -10.19
CA ILE A 358 16.75 -2.13 -9.58
C ILE A 358 16.65 -2.18 -8.04
N CYS A 359 15.48 -1.94 -7.49
CA CYS A 359 15.29 -1.86 -6.04
C CYS A 359 15.54 -3.20 -5.34
N TRP A 360 15.10 -4.30 -5.94
CA TRP A 360 15.36 -5.64 -5.44
C TRP A 360 16.87 -5.94 -5.42
N SER A 361 17.59 -5.62 -6.51
CA SER A 361 19.05 -5.83 -6.64
C SER A 361 19.82 -4.98 -5.65
N LEU A 362 19.45 -3.70 -5.48
CA LEU A 362 20.08 -2.81 -4.49
C LEU A 362 19.83 -3.32 -3.06
N THR A 363 18.62 -3.77 -2.76
CA THR A 363 18.31 -4.36 -1.44
C THR A 363 19.14 -5.62 -1.20
N ALA A 364 19.23 -6.52 -2.18
CA ALA A 364 20.04 -7.72 -2.08
C ALA A 364 21.53 -7.40 -1.90
N LEU A 365 22.02 -6.36 -2.58
CA LEU A 365 23.39 -5.87 -2.43
C LEU A 365 23.64 -5.33 -1.01
N ILE A 366 22.70 -4.54 -0.45
CA ILE A 366 22.80 -4.03 0.93
C ILE A 366 22.86 -5.21 1.92
N TYR A 367 22.05 -6.24 1.76
CA TYR A 367 22.13 -7.44 2.61
C TYR A 367 23.46 -8.17 2.50
N LYS A 368 24.06 -8.18 1.30
CA LYS A 368 25.37 -8.83 1.06
C LYS A 368 26.54 -7.99 1.59
N ALA A 369 26.53 -6.69 1.32
CA ALA A 369 27.62 -5.79 1.66
C ALA A 369 27.62 -5.37 3.14
N LEU A 370 26.43 -5.18 3.72
CA LEU A 370 26.24 -4.64 5.07
C LEU A 370 25.35 -5.54 5.94
N PRO A 371 25.66 -6.84 6.14
CA PRO A 371 24.73 -7.80 6.75
C PRO A 371 24.30 -7.43 8.18
N ARG A 372 25.14 -6.70 8.94
CA ARG A 372 24.82 -6.25 10.30
C ARG A 372 23.91 -5.02 10.32
N ALA A 373 24.08 -4.11 9.35
CA ALA A 373 23.34 -2.86 9.24
C ALA A 373 22.06 -3.01 8.41
N ALA A 374 21.97 -4.01 7.53
CA ALA A 374 20.86 -4.20 6.60
C ALA A 374 19.50 -4.14 7.27
N ARG A 375 19.32 -4.73 8.47
CA ARG A 375 18.08 -4.68 9.24
C ARG A 375 17.63 -3.27 9.66
N TYR A 376 18.53 -2.32 9.70
CA TYR A 376 18.26 -0.91 10.03
C TYR A 376 18.11 -0.06 8.77
N ILE A 377 18.62 -0.52 7.63
CA ILE A 377 18.57 0.20 6.36
C ILE A 377 17.38 -0.24 5.52
N VAL A 378 17.13 -1.56 5.45
CA VAL A 378 16.11 -2.13 4.56
C VAL A 378 15.15 -3.11 5.26
N GLY A 379 15.18 -3.21 6.62
CA GLY A 379 14.22 -3.93 7.47
C GLY A 379 14.55 -5.38 7.82
#